data_210ccfbb6adb8ada71e9115b4ae5aaa8
#
_entry.id   210ccfbb6adb8ada71e9115b4ae5aaa8
#
_cell.length_a   1.000
_cell.length_b   1.000
_cell.length_c   1.000
_cell.angle_alpha   90.00
_cell.angle_beta   90.00
_cell.angle_gamma   90.00
#
_symmetry.space_group_name_H-M   'P 1'
#
loop_
_entity.id
_entity.type
_entity.pdbx_description
1 polymer ?
#
loop_
_entity_poly.entity_id
_entity_poly.type
_entity_poly.pdbx_seq_one_letter_code
_entity_poly.pdbx_strand_id
1 'polypeptide(L)'
;MAEIAVLELKNAQIFQRENLILSDVDVIMSPGDFVYLIGKTGSGKSSFMKTLYGDIPLQQGDGTVVGFDLATLKEKQIPFLRRKLGVVFQDFKLLNDRTVRENLVFVLKATGWKDKLGMDAKIDEVLSKVGMKSKGFKYPYQLSGGEQQRVSIARALLNDPELILADEPTGNLDPQTSVEVMEVLQEINKNGNTILMATHDYALLLKYPSKTLKCENNRVFEVVQRTV
;
A
#
# COMPACT_ATOMS: atom_id res chain seq x y z
N MET A 1 -20.95 16.43 9.21
CA MET A 1 -21.16 15.20 8.40
C MET A 1 -20.12 14.21 8.88
N ALA A 2 -20.49 12.96 9.19
CA ALA A 2 -19.49 11.94 9.55
C ALA A 2 -18.57 11.74 8.35
N GLU A 3 -17.27 11.81 8.56
CA GLU A 3 -16.26 11.58 7.52
C GLU A 3 -16.34 10.10 7.12
N ILE A 4 -16.49 9.84 5.80
CA ILE A 4 -16.64 8.46 5.31
C ILE A 4 -15.26 7.79 5.43
N ALA A 5 -15.20 6.70 6.18
CA ALA A 5 -13.97 5.91 6.36
C ALA A 5 -13.45 5.38 4.99
N VAL A 6 -12.13 5.43 4.80
CA VAL A 6 -11.46 4.86 3.62
C VAL A 6 -11.36 3.33 3.74
N LEU A 7 -11.23 2.85 4.97
CA LEU A 7 -11.22 1.43 5.34
C LEU A 7 -12.08 1.24 6.59
N GLU A 8 -13.01 0.32 6.54
CA GLU A 8 -13.76 -0.15 7.70
C GLU A 8 -13.91 -1.67 7.62
N LEU A 9 -13.47 -2.38 8.66
CA LEU A 9 -13.72 -3.81 8.85
C LEU A 9 -14.43 -3.98 10.18
N LYS A 10 -15.45 -4.83 10.24
CA LYS A 10 -16.21 -5.18 11.46
C LYS A 10 -16.38 -6.68 11.58
N ASN A 11 -15.93 -7.23 12.71
CA ASN A 11 -15.98 -8.66 13.00
C ASN A 11 -15.45 -9.51 11.81
N ALA A 12 -14.48 -8.99 11.06
CA ALA A 12 -14.00 -9.62 9.85
C ALA A 12 -13.14 -10.84 10.19
N GLN A 13 -13.38 -11.94 9.46
CA GLN A 13 -12.56 -13.15 9.54
C GLN A 13 -11.84 -13.36 8.21
N ILE A 14 -10.52 -13.47 8.29
CA ILE A 14 -9.67 -13.60 7.11
C ILE A 14 -9.16 -15.03 7.03
N PHE A 15 -9.50 -15.70 5.95
CA PHE A 15 -9.10 -17.06 5.68
C PHE A 15 -8.07 -17.11 4.55
N GLN A 16 -7.17 -18.06 4.63
CA GLN A 16 -6.34 -18.47 3.50
C GLN A 16 -6.70 -19.90 3.14
N ARG A 17 -7.45 -20.06 2.05
CA ARG A 17 -8.19 -21.29 1.73
C ARG A 17 -9.18 -21.61 2.85
N GLU A 18 -9.01 -22.75 3.57
CA GLU A 18 -9.85 -23.16 4.69
C GLU A 18 -9.28 -22.77 6.07
N ASN A 19 -8.06 -22.25 6.12
CA ASN A 19 -7.40 -21.91 7.38
C ASN A 19 -7.77 -20.50 7.82
N LEU A 20 -8.33 -20.35 9.02
CA LEU A 20 -8.55 -19.06 9.65
C LEU A 20 -7.21 -18.45 10.07
N ILE A 21 -6.89 -17.29 9.48
CA ILE A 21 -5.65 -16.56 9.72
C ILE A 21 -5.86 -15.46 10.74
N LEU A 22 -6.92 -14.65 10.58
CA LEU A 22 -7.26 -13.58 11.51
C LEU A 22 -8.75 -13.64 11.82
N SER A 23 -9.09 -13.49 13.12
CA SER A 23 -10.46 -13.45 13.63
C SER A 23 -10.76 -12.12 14.32
N ASP A 24 -12.02 -11.78 14.37
CA ASP A 24 -12.56 -10.62 15.10
C ASP A 24 -11.78 -9.33 14.75
N VAL A 25 -11.60 -9.08 13.43
CA VAL A 25 -10.86 -7.94 12.96
C VAL A 25 -11.79 -6.72 12.88
N ASP A 26 -11.54 -5.75 13.75
CA ASP A 26 -12.21 -4.45 13.79
C ASP A 26 -11.18 -3.36 13.51
N VAL A 27 -11.27 -2.72 12.35
CA VAL A 27 -10.33 -1.67 11.91
C VAL A 27 -11.10 -0.56 11.21
N ILE A 28 -10.76 0.68 11.55
CA ILE A 28 -11.26 1.87 10.85
C ILE A 28 -10.09 2.81 10.54
N MET A 29 -10.08 3.34 9.31
CA MET A 29 -9.16 4.38 8.87
C MET A 29 -9.92 5.50 8.16
N SER A 30 -9.60 6.73 8.56
CA SER A 30 -10.10 7.96 7.95
C SER A 30 -9.19 8.44 6.80
N PRO A 31 -9.68 9.29 5.89
CA PRO A 31 -8.83 9.95 4.91
C PRO A 31 -7.65 10.67 5.57
N GLY A 32 -6.45 10.51 5.00
CA GLY A 32 -5.22 11.13 5.52
C GLY A 32 -4.54 10.38 6.67
N ASP A 33 -5.12 9.30 7.18
CA ASP A 33 -4.44 8.49 8.20
C ASP A 33 -3.16 7.85 7.66
N PHE A 34 -2.11 7.83 8.51
CA PHE A 34 -0.98 6.93 8.37
C PHE A 34 -1.06 5.86 9.46
N VAL A 35 -1.20 4.59 9.07
CA VAL A 35 -1.37 3.48 10.02
C VAL A 35 -0.32 2.42 9.78
N TYR A 36 0.37 2.00 10.83
CA TYR A 36 1.23 0.83 10.80
C TYR A 36 0.46 -0.45 11.09
N LEU A 37 0.80 -1.52 10.38
CA LEU A 37 0.36 -2.89 10.66
C LEU A 37 1.60 -3.71 11.03
N ILE A 38 1.79 -3.98 12.32
CA ILE A 38 2.97 -4.70 12.81
C ILE A 38 2.65 -6.14 13.21
N GLY A 39 3.67 -6.95 13.31
CA GLY A 39 3.56 -8.34 13.76
C GLY A 39 4.68 -9.21 13.20
N LYS A 40 4.91 -10.36 13.81
CA LYS A 40 5.93 -11.32 13.35
C LYS A 40 5.65 -11.81 11.94
N THR A 41 6.68 -12.31 11.24
CA THR A 41 6.50 -13.02 9.99
C THR A 41 5.51 -14.18 10.19
N GLY A 42 4.55 -14.31 9.27
CA GLY A 42 3.49 -15.31 9.38
C GLY A 42 2.30 -14.93 10.29
N SER A 43 2.28 -13.73 10.91
CA SER A 43 1.16 -13.31 11.77
C SER A 43 -0.13 -12.93 11.04
N GLY A 44 -0.15 -12.93 9.70
CA GLY A 44 -1.34 -12.63 8.89
C GLY A 44 -1.35 -11.25 8.23
N LYS A 45 -0.31 -10.40 8.39
CA LYS A 45 -0.24 -9.06 7.78
C LYS A 45 -0.50 -9.07 6.26
N SER A 46 0.21 -9.95 5.53
CA SER A 46 0.04 -10.04 4.08
C SER A 46 -1.33 -10.61 3.69
N SER A 47 -1.93 -11.51 4.47
CA SER A 47 -3.30 -11.99 4.24
C SER A 47 -4.31 -10.86 4.47
N PHE A 48 -4.13 -10.05 5.52
CA PHE A 48 -4.91 -8.85 5.75
C PHE A 48 -4.85 -7.90 4.55
N MET A 49 -3.63 -7.53 4.10
CA MET A 49 -3.44 -6.66 2.93
C MET A 49 -4.08 -7.24 1.67
N LYS A 50 -3.94 -8.55 1.43
CA LYS A 50 -4.52 -9.26 0.29
C LYS A 50 -6.04 -9.22 0.27
N THR A 51 -6.68 -9.26 1.43
CA THR A 51 -8.13 -9.09 1.55
C THR A 51 -8.55 -7.69 1.14
N LEU A 52 -7.80 -6.64 1.52
CA LEU A 52 -8.14 -5.26 1.20
C LEU A 52 -8.09 -4.96 -0.31
N TYR A 53 -7.20 -5.60 -1.08
CA TYR A 53 -7.17 -5.40 -2.53
C TYR A 53 -7.84 -6.54 -3.34
N GLY A 54 -8.64 -7.39 -2.67
CA GLY A 54 -9.48 -8.39 -3.31
C GLY A 54 -8.71 -9.57 -3.92
N ASP A 55 -7.55 -9.94 -3.37
CA ASP A 55 -6.82 -11.18 -3.73
C ASP A 55 -7.29 -12.37 -2.90
N ILE A 56 -7.70 -12.09 -1.66
CA ILE A 56 -8.37 -13.04 -0.77
C ILE A 56 -9.78 -12.50 -0.51
N PRO A 57 -10.84 -13.28 -0.77
CA PRO A 57 -12.20 -12.84 -0.51
C PRO A 57 -12.47 -12.73 1.00
N LEU A 58 -13.22 -11.71 1.41
CA LEU A 58 -13.76 -11.62 2.76
C LEU A 58 -14.95 -12.59 2.86
N GLN A 59 -14.81 -13.65 3.66
CA GLN A 59 -15.83 -14.71 3.76
C GLN A 59 -16.83 -14.46 4.88
N GLN A 60 -16.42 -13.79 5.97
CA GLN A 60 -17.25 -13.53 7.15
C GLN A 60 -16.94 -12.15 7.73
N GLY A 61 -17.98 -11.51 8.28
CA GLY A 61 -17.94 -10.13 8.77
C GLY A 61 -18.21 -9.12 7.68
N ASP A 62 -18.16 -7.85 8.04
CA ASP A 62 -18.38 -6.72 7.14
C ASP A 62 -17.07 -6.03 6.81
N GLY A 63 -16.93 -5.54 5.60
CA GLY A 63 -15.73 -4.80 5.19
C GLY A 63 -15.98 -3.86 4.02
N THR A 64 -15.57 -2.61 4.19
CA THR A 64 -15.61 -1.60 3.12
C THR A 64 -14.22 -1.00 2.92
N VAL A 65 -13.76 -0.96 1.68
CA VAL A 65 -12.49 -0.34 1.27
C VAL A 65 -12.74 0.59 0.10
N VAL A 66 -12.38 1.86 0.22
CA VAL A 66 -12.55 2.92 -0.79
C VAL A 66 -13.92 2.87 -1.49
N GLY A 67 -14.96 2.61 -0.69
CA GLY A 67 -16.36 2.53 -1.13
C GLY A 67 -16.80 1.20 -1.74
N PHE A 68 -15.95 0.16 -1.74
CA PHE A 68 -16.32 -1.19 -2.16
C PHE A 68 -16.61 -2.08 -0.96
N ASP A 69 -17.75 -2.77 -0.98
CA ASP A 69 -18.10 -3.81 -0.02
C ASP A 69 -17.33 -5.09 -0.37
N LEU A 70 -16.44 -5.53 0.53
CA LEU A 70 -15.58 -6.70 0.34
C LEU A 70 -16.36 -8.02 0.46
N ALA A 71 -17.43 -8.06 1.27
CA ALA A 71 -18.22 -9.28 1.47
C ALA A 71 -19.03 -9.68 0.22
N THR A 72 -19.40 -8.67 -0.59
CA THR A 72 -20.17 -8.87 -1.83
C THR A 72 -19.35 -8.62 -3.10
N LEU A 73 -18.03 -8.40 -2.97
CA LEU A 73 -17.14 -8.05 -4.07
C LEU A 73 -17.08 -9.14 -5.14
N LYS A 74 -17.48 -8.82 -6.36
CA LYS A 74 -17.43 -9.74 -7.50
C LYS A 74 -16.10 -9.59 -8.25
N GLU A 75 -15.60 -10.65 -8.85
CA GLU A 75 -14.34 -10.66 -9.62
C GLU A 75 -14.24 -9.52 -10.63
N LYS A 76 -15.33 -9.24 -11.36
CA LYS A 76 -15.38 -8.13 -12.33
C LYS A 76 -15.23 -6.73 -11.70
N GLN A 77 -15.43 -6.58 -10.41
CA GLN A 77 -15.28 -5.31 -9.67
C GLN A 77 -13.86 -5.13 -9.13
N ILE A 78 -13.09 -6.21 -8.96
CA ILE A 78 -11.71 -6.17 -8.43
C ILE A 78 -10.81 -5.19 -9.20
N PRO A 79 -10.80 -5.13 -10.55
CA PRO A 79 -10.01 -4.14 -11.27
C PRO A 79 -10.38 -2.69 -10.95
N PHE A 80 -11.63 -2.40 -10.64
CA PHE A 80 -12.09 -1.06 -10.25
C PHE A 80 -11.70 -0.70 -8.82
N LEU A 81 -11.79 -1.65 -7.88
CA LEU A 81 -11.23 -1.51 -6.54
C LEU A 81 -9.74 -1.20 -6.61
N ARG A 82 -8.96 -2.03 -7.34
CA ARG A 82 -7.50 -1.88 -7.45
C ARG A 82 -7.06 -0.57 -8.11
N ARG A 83 -7.90 0.07 -8.94
CA ARG A 83 -7.60 1.40 -9.49
C ARG A 83 -7.65 2.51 -8.43
N LYS A 84 -8.44 2.34 -7.37
CA LYS A 84 -8.51 3.28 -6.26
C LYS A 84 -7.46 3.02 -5.17
N LEU A 85 -6.70 1.93 -5.32
CA LEU A 85 -5.64 1.52 -4.40
C LEU A 85 -4.26 1.70 -5.04
N GLY A 86 -3.30 2.18 -4.26
CA GLY A 86 -1.89 2.09 -4.59
C GLY A 86 -1.26 0.92 -3.83
N VAL A 87 -0.62 -0.03 -4.53
CA VAL A 87 0.04 -1.15 -3.84
C VAL A 87 1.55 -1.06 -4.03
N VAL A 88 2.27 -1.04 -2.91
CA VAL A 88 3.73 -1.03 -2.84
C VAL A 88 4.18 -2.35 -2.23
N PHE A 89 5.01 -3.10 -2.95
CA PHE A 89 5.50 -4.42 -2.53
C PHE A 89 6.94 -4.36 -2.04
N GLN A 90 7.33 -5.29 -1.16
CA GLN A 90 8.68 -5.46 -0.64
C GLN A 90 9.70 -5.75 -1.75
N ASP A 91 9.35 -6.53 -2.76
CA ASP A 91 10.20 -6.96 -3.88
C ASP A 91 10.00 -6.13 -5.15
N PHE A 92 9.58 -4.87 -4.98
CA PHE A 92 9.38 -3.84 -6.01
C PHE A 92 8.41 -4.22 -7.12
N LYS A 93 8.39 -5.46 -7.61
CA LYS A 93 7.56 -5.97 -8.72
C LYS A 93 7.65 -5.09 -9.99
N LEU A 94 8.85 -4.63 -10.32
CA LEU A 94 9.10 -3.92 -11.57
C LEU A 94 9.39 -4.92 -12.71
N LEU A 95 8.96 -4.57 -13.91
CA LEU A 95 9.23 -5.33 -15.13
C LEU A 95 10.65 -5.02 -15.60
N ASN A 96 11.53 -6.02 -15.56
CA ASN A 96 12.97 -5.86 -15.85
C ASN A 96 13.29 -5.68 -17.34
N ASP A 97 12.35 -6.06 -18.22
CA ASP A 97 12.45 -5.92 -19.69
C ASP A 97 12.05 -4.51 -20.18
N ARG A 98 11.73 -3.59 -19.27
CA ARG A 98 11.22 -2.26 -19.56
C ARG A 98 11.92 -1.20 -18.72
N THR A 99 12.02 0.00 -19.29
CA THR A 99 12.50 1.18 -18.55
C THR A 99 11.52 1.57 -17.43
N VAL A 100 11.97 2.43 -16.51
CA VAL A 100 11.11 3.03 -15.47
C VAL A 100 9.86 3.65 -16.09
N ARG A 101 10.03 4.47 -17.12
CA ARG A 101 8.89 5.14 -17.80
C ARG A 101 7.92 4.13 -18.42
N GLU A 102 8.43 3.10 -19.07
CA GLU A 102 7.62 2.05 -19.70
C GLU A 102 6.88 1.20 -18.66
N ASN A 103 7.47 0.95 -17.50
CA ASN A 103 6.78 0.34 -16.35
C ASN A 103 5.54 1.15 -15.95
N LEU A 104 5.65 2.48 -15.87
CA LEU A 104 4.56 3.36 -15.49
C LEU A 104 3.51 3.48 -16.63
N VAL A 105 3.94 3.61 -17.88
CA VAL A 105 3.05 3.59 -19.06
C VAL A 105 2.24 2.29 -19.11
N PHE A 106 2.85 1.15 -18.77
CA PHE A 106 2.17 -0.14 -18.76
C PHE A 106 0.96 -0.12 -17.81
N VAL A 107 1.13 0.41 -16.61
CA VAL A 107 0.04 0.50 -15.61
C VAL A 107 -1.05 1.46 -16.08
N LEU A 108 -0.71 2.65 -16.57
CA LEU A 108 -1.69 3.61 -17.06
C LEU A 108 -2.54 3.01 -18.20
N LYS A 109 -1.91 2.34 -19.17
CA LYS A 109 -2.63 1.64 -20.24
C LYS A 109 -3.54 0.54 -19.71
N ALA A 110 -3.06 -0.28 -18.78
CA ALA A 110 -3.84 -1.35 -18.16
C ALA A 110 -5.04 -0.81 -17.36
N THR A 111 -4.94 0.40 -16.83
CA THR A 111 -6.03 1.08 -16.12
C THR A 111 -6.94 1.93 -17.00
N GLY A 112 -6.71 1.93 -18.32
CA GLY A 112 -7.64 2.49 -19.31
C GLY A 112 -7.28 3.89 -19.80
N TRP A 113 -6.10 4.43 -19.47
CA TRP A 113 -5.64 5.70 -20.01
C TRP A 113 -5.34 5.58 -21.51
N LYS A 114 -5.81 6.55 -22.28
CA LYS A 114 -5.65 6.59 -23.76
C LYS A 114 -4.88 7.82 -24.24
N ASP A 115 -4.97 8.91 -23.49
CA ASP A 115 -4.28 10.16 -23.84
C ASP A 115 -2.79 10.07 -23.51
N LYS A 116 -1.96 10.11 -24.55
CA LYS A 116 -0.51 10.03 -24.43
C LYS A 116 0.08 11.22 -23.68
N LEU A 117 -0.40 12.44 -23.94
CA LEU A 117 0.10 13.65 -23.29
C LEU A 117 -0.24 13.65 -21.79
N GLY A 118 -1.46 13.26 -21.45
CA GLY A 118 -1.87 13.10 -20.05
C GLY A 118 -1.08 12.01 -19.33
N MET A 119 -0.80 10.87 -19.97
CA MET A 119 0.07 9.83 -19.41
C MET A 119 1.49 10.36 -19.15
N ASP A 120 2.07 11.08 -20.12
CA ASP A 120 3.42 11.64 -19.97
C ASP A 120 3.48 12.66 -18.82
N ALA A 121 2.51 13.55 -18.72
CA ALA A 121 2.41 14.52 -17.63
C ALA A 121 2.26 13.83 -16.27
N LYS A 122 1.40 12.79 -16.16
CA LYS A 122 1.20 12.04 -14.93
C LYS A 122 2.45 11.29 -14.49
N ILE A 123 3.17 10.69 -15.43
CA ILE A 123 4.43 9.99 -15.14
C ILE A 123 5.48 10.98 -14.62
N ASP A 124 5.61 12.14 -15.25
CA ASP A 124 6.56 13.17 -14.82
C ASP A 124 6.20 13.72 -13.41
N GLU A 125 4.90 13.88 -13.13
CA GLU A 125 4.41 14.26 -11.80
C GLU A 125 4.82 13.24 -10.74
N VAL A 126 4.45 11.96 -10.91
CA VAL A 126 4.71 10.94 -9.89
C VAL A 126 6.20 10.64 -9.72
N LEU A 127 6.99 10.66 -10.81
CA LEU A 127 8.45 10.52 -10.74
C LEU A 127 9.09 11.71 -10.01
N SER A 128 8.56 12.91 -10.16
CA SER A 128 9.01 14.10 -9.43
C SER A 128 8.75 13.97 -7.93
N LYS A 129 7.54 13.51 -7.55
CA LYS A 129 7.15 13.28 -6.14
C LYS A 129 8.10 12.33 -5.40
N VAL A 130 8.68 11.36 -6.10
CA VAL A 130 9.60 10.37 -5.50
C VAL A 130 11.09 10.65 -5.82
N GLY A 131 11.42 11.81 -6.41
CA GLY A 131 12.80 12.19 -6.74
C GLY A 131 13.44 11.39 -7.87
N MET A 132 12.64 10.80 -8.78
CA MET A 132 13.12 9.90 -9.84
C MET A 132 12.95 10.44 -11.25
N LYS A 133 12.60 11.73 -11.41
CA LYS A 133 12.30 12.36 -12.72
C LYS A 133 13.41 12.18 -13.74
N SER A 134 14.69 12.32 -13.35
CA SER A 134 15.84 12.20 -14.22
C SER A 134 16.22 10.75 -14.60
N LYS A 135 15.52 9.75 -14.06
CA LYS A 135 15.86 8.32 -14.21
C LYS A 135 14.82 7.50 -14.99
N GLY A 136 13.84 8.17 -15.60
CA GLY A 136 12.76 7.53 -16.36
C GLY A 136 13.22 6.62 -17.51
N PHE A 137 14.40 6.86 -18.08
CA PHE A 137 14.98 6.08 -19.17
C PHE A 137 15.76 4.84 -18.72
N LYS A 138 16.07 4.71 -17.41
CA LYS A 138 16.82 3.57 -16.88
C LYS A 138 15.95 2.32 -16.77
N TYR A 139 16.58 1.17 -16.86
CA TYR A 139 15.98 -0.12 -16.52
C TYR A 139 16.07 -0.39 -15.01
N PRO A 140 15.17 -1.21 -14.42
CA PRO A 140 15.21 -1.52 -13.00
C PRO A 140 16.56 -2.04 -12.50
N TYR A 141 17.23 -2.91 -13.25
CA TYR A 141 18.55 -3.46 -12.89
C TYR A 141 19.69 -2.42 -12.87
N GLN A 142 19.44 -1.20 -13.37
CA GLN A 142 20.41 -0.08 -13.33
C GLN A 142 20.15 0.85 -12.12
N LEU A 143 19.20 0.50 -11.25
CA LEU A 143 18.81 1.28 -10.11
C LEU A 143 19.22 0.57 -8.81
N SER A 144 19.55 1.35 -7.77
CA SER A 144 19.69 0.84 -6.41
C SER A 144 18.34 0.32 -5.88
N GLY A 145 18.35 -0.51 -4.82
CA GLY A 145 17.12 -1.01 -4.19
C GLY A 145 16.17 0.12 -3.76
N GLY A 146 16.70 1.17 -3.15
CA GLY A 146 15.90 2.34 -2.74
C GLY A 146 15.32 3.11 -3.93
N GLU A 147 16.07 3.21 -5.04
CA GLU A 147 15.56 3.80 -6.27
C GLU A 147 14.44 2.96 -6.90
N GLN A 148 14.58 1.63 -6.91
CA GLN A 148 13.54 0.72 -7.36
C GLN A 148 12.28 0.83 -6.50
N GLN A 149 12.45 0.96 -5.19
CA GLN A 149 11.33 1.16 -4.28
C GLN A 149 10.65 2.50 -4.51
N ARG A 150 11.38 3.59 -4.71
CA ARG A 150 10.78 4.88 -5.08
C ARG A 150 10.00 4.81 -6.41
N VAL A 151 10.49 4.06 -7.39
CA VAL A 151 9.73 3.80 -8.63
C VAL A 151 8.46 2.97 -8.36
N SER A 152 8.52 1.97 -7.46
CA SER A 152 7.35 1.20 -7.04
C SER A 152 6.29 2.10 -6.37
N ILE A 153 6.73 3.06 -5.54
CA ILE A 153 5.85 4.07 -4.94
C ILE A 153 5.26 5.00 -6.02
N ALA A 154 6.06 5.48 -6.97
CA ALA A 154 5.56 6.30 -8.09
C ALA A 154 4.49 5.55 -8.89
N ARG A 155 4.69 4.25 -9.13
CA ARG A 155 3.70 3.39 -9.78
C ARG A 155 2.39 3.31 -8.98
N ALA A 156 2.46 3.22 -7.67
CA ALA A 156 1.28 3.17 -6.81
C ALA A 156 0.46 4.49 -6.86
N LEU A 157 1.10 5.62 -7.14
CA LEU A 157 0.47 6.95 -7.21
C LEU A 157 -0.23 7.26 -8.56
N LEU A 158 -0.06 6.44 -9.60
CA LEU A 158 -0.47 6.77 -10.97
C LEU A 158 -1.97 7.09 -11.14
N ASN A 159 -2.83 6.42 -10.38
CA ASN A 159 -4.29 6.60 -10.48
C ASN A 159 -4.86 7.42 -9.32
N ASP A 160 -4.08 8.26 -8.67
CA ASP A 160 -4.49 9.07 -7.52
C ASP A 160 -5.24 8.24 -6.46
N PRO A 161 -4.57 7.24 -5.84
CA PRO A 161 -5.22 6.29 -4.96
C PRO A 161 -5.80 6.96 -3.71
N GLU A 162 -6.98 6.50 -3.28
CA GLU A 162 -7.59 6.90 -2.00
C GLU A 162 -6.90 6.24 -0.80
N LEU A 163 -6.29 5.06 -1.00
CA LEU A 163 -5.54 4.31 0.01
C LEU A 163 -4.30 3.67 -0.61
N ILE A 164 -3.16 3.86 0.02
CA ILE A 164 -1.89 3.18 -0.32
C ILE A 164 -1.68 2.04 0.68
N LEU A 165 -1.51 0.83 0.14
CA LEU A 165 -1.17 -0.38 0.86
C LEU A 165 0.30 -0.69 0.63
N ALA A 166 1.16 -0.48 1.63
CA ALA A 166 2.59 -0.74 1.54
C ALA A 166 2.96 -1.99 2.36
N ASP A 167 3.27 -3.10 1.68
CA ASP A 167 3.64 -4.37 2.32
C ASP A 167 5.15 -4.47 2.44
N GLU A 168 5.67 -4.21 3.64
CA GLU A 168 7.10 -4.21 4.00
C GLU A 168 7.99 -3.41 3.03
N PRO A 169 7.68 -2.13 2.73
CA PRO A 169 8.33 -1.36 1.66
C PRO A 169 9.82 -1.10 1.91
N THR A 170 10.31 -1.33 3.11
CA THR A 170 11.72 -1.13 3.49
C THR A 170 12.46 -2.44 3.81
N GLY A 171 11.76 -3.59 3.73
CA GLY A 171 12.27 -4.87 4.22
C GLY A 171 13.52 -5.42 3.50
N ASN A 172 13.82 -4.94 2.30
CA ASN A 172 14.99 -5.35 1.50
C ASN A 172 16.04 -4.23 1.37
N LEU A 173 15.95 -3.20 2.21
CA LEU A 173 16.81 -2.01 2.12
C LEU A 173 17.70 -1.89 3.36
N ASP A 174 18.86 -1.24 3.20
CA ASP A 174 19.69 -0.84 4.33
C ASP A 174 18.98 0.25 5.18
N PRO A 175 19.41 0.46 6.44
CA PRO A 175 18.73 1.38 7.34
C PRO A 175 18.66 2.83 6.84
N GLN A 176 19.70 3.33 6.16
CA GLN A 176 19.73 4.70 5.66
C GLN A 176 18.74 4.86 4.50
N THR A 177 18.75 3.94 3.54
CA THR A 177 17.82 3.91 2.42
C THR A 177 16.38 3.71 2.89
N SER A 178 16.16 2.93 3.96
CA SER A 178 14.83 2.75 4.58
C SER A 178 14.27 4.07 5.10
N VAL A 179 15.12 4.92 5.72
CA VAL A 179 14.73 6.27 6.15
C VAL A 179 14.32 7.13 4.95
N GLU A 180 15.10 7.15 3.87
CA GLU A 180 14.78 7.92 2.67
C GLU A 180 13.44 7.52 2.05
N VAL A 181 13.16 6.22 1.96
CA VAL A 181 11.87 5.70 1.46
C VAL A 181 10.74 6.08 2.41
N MET A 182 10.97 6.02 3.72
CA MET A 182 9.99 6.43 4.72
C MET A 182 9.65 7.92 4.62
N GLU A 183 10.65 8.78 4.41
CA GLU A 183 10.46 10.22 4.21
C GLU A 183 9.57 10.51 3.00
N VAL A 184 9.76 9.77 1.90
CA VAL A 184 8.88 9.86 0.71
C VAL A 184 7.44 9.48 1.07
N LEU A 185 7.21 8.39 1.80
CA LEU A 185 5.86 7.98 2.23
C LEU A 185 5.21 9.00 3.17
N GLN A 186 6.00 9.58 4.10
CA GLN A 186 5.52 10.64 4.99
C GLN A 186 5.12 11.91 4.22
N GLU A 187 5.89 12.29 3.23
CA GLU A 187 5.58 13.43 2.35
C GLU A 187 4.28 13.20 1.58
N ILE A 188 4.11 11.99 1.02
CA ILE A 188 2.89 11.58 0.32
C ILE A 188 1.68 11.65 1.26
N ASN A 189 1.81 11.18 2.49
CA ASN A 189 0.73 11.25 3.49
C ASN A 189 0.40 12.70 3.88
N LYS A 190 1.41 13.55 4.13
CA LYS A 190 1.21 14.99 4.40
C LYS A 190 0.44 15.71 3.29
N ASN A 191 0.55 15.23 2.06
CA ASN A 191 -0.19 15.74 0.90
C ASN A 191 -1.61 15.16 0.80
N GLY A 192 -2.09 14.44 1.82
CA GLY A 192 -3.47 13.98 1.97
C GLY A 192 -3.74 12.51 1.60
N ASN A 193 -2.74 11.76 1.15
CA ASN A 193 -2.93 10.33 0.87
C ASN A 193 -3.04 9.52 2.18
N THR A 194 -3.97 8.57 2.21
CA THR A 194 -4.09 7.59 3.31
C THR A 194 -3.11 6.46 3.08
N ILE A 195 -2.40 6.02 4.13
CA ILE A 195 -1.38 4.96 4.01
C ILE A 195 -1.58 3.92 5.11
N LEU A 196 -1.66 2.65 4.71
CA LEU A 196 -1.52 1.48 5.59
C LEU A 196 -0.21 0.78 5.25
N MET A 197 0.73 0.77 6.19
CA MET A 197 2.06 0.20 6.01
C MET A 197 2.28 -1.01 6.90
N ALA A 198 2.37 -2.19 6.32
CA ALA A 198 2.84 -3.37 7.04
C ALA A 198 4.37 -3.29 7.19
N THR A 199 4.86 -3.50 8.41
CA THR A 199 6.30 -3.50 8.71
C THR A 199 6.62 -4.28 9.97
N HIS A 200 7.86 -4.73 10.09
CA HIS A 200 8.44 -5.26 11.32
C HIS A 200 9.64 -4.43 11.81
N ASP A 201 9.90 -3.28 11.18
CA ASP A 201 10.99 -2.37 11.55
C ASP A 201 10.54 -1.41 12.67
N TYR A 202 10.84 -1.78 13.91
CA TYR A 202 10.52 -0.96 15.09
C TYR A 202 11.30 0.35 15.17
N ALA A 203 12.50 0.44 14.55
CA ALA A 203 13.28 1.67 14.55
C ALA A 203 12.56 2.77 13.74
N LEU A 204 11.96 2.41 12.62
CA LEU A 204 11.14 3.33 11.82
C LEU A 204 9.88 3.77 12.57
N LEU A 205 9.22 2.86 13.31
CA LEU A 205 8.05 3.22 14.12
C LEU A 205 8.39 4.26 15.20
N LEU A 206 9.53 4.09 15.86
CA LEU A 206 10.00 5.04 16.89
C LEU A 206 10.36 6.39 16.28
N LYS A 207 10.98 6.40 15.11
CA LYS A 207 11.39 7.64 14.41
C LYS A 207 10.18 8.39 13.82
N TYR A 208 9.16 7.68 13.35
CA TYR A 208 7.97 8.23 12.70
C TYR A 208 6.71 7.71 13.40
N PRO A 209 6.40 8.16 14.62
CA PRO A 209 5.28 7.64 15.40
C PRO A 209 3.94 7.89 14.71
N SER A 210 3.08 6.87 14.66
CA SER A 210 1.74 6.96 14.11
C SER A 210 0.84 5.86 14.69
N LYS A 211 -0.47 5.91 14.37
CA LYS A 211 -1.42 4.86 14.76
C LYS A 211 -0.87 3.48 14.37
N THR A 212 -0.91 2.55 15.29
CA THR A 212 -0.31 1.23 15.10
C THR A 212 -1.29 0.13 15.42
N LEU A 213 -1.51 -0.75 14.45
CA LEU A 213 -2.25 -2.00 14.58
C LEU A 213 -1.27 -3.15 14.71
N LYS A 214 -1.54 -4.10 15.60
CA LYS A 214 -0.72 -5.29 15.81
C LYS A 214 -1.47 -6.56 15.42
N CYS A 215 -0.85 -7.36 14.55
CA CYS A 215 -1.28 -8.72 14.24
C CYS A 215 -0.58 -9.69 15.21
N GLU A 216 -1.33 -10.28 16.11
CA GLU A 216 -0.82 -11.25 17.09
C GLU A 216 -1.93 -12.21 17.53
N ASN A 217 -1.61 -13.49 17.70
CA ASN A 217 -2.55 -14.52 18.16
C ASN A 217 -3.86 -14.55 17.33
N ASN A 218 -3.72 -14.52 16.01
CA ASN A 218 -4.83 -14.50 15.04
C ASN A 218 -5.78 -13.29 15.17
N ARG A 219 -5.37 -12.20 15.80
CA ARG A 219 -6.16 -10.98 15.99
C ARG A 219 -5.42 -9.75 15.48
N VAL A 220 -6.19 -8.70 15.20
CA VAL A 220 -5.67 -7.35 14.90
C VAL A 220 -6.23 -6.41 15.96
N PHE A 221 -5.36 -5.66 16.62
CA PHE A 221 -5.76 -4.70 17.64
C PHE A 221 -4.85 -3.48 17.64
N GLU A 222 -5.37 -2.35 18.07
CA GLU A 222 -4.60 -1.12 18.20
C GLU A 222 -3.68 -1.18 19.42
N VAL A 223 -2.42 -0.75 19.23
CA VAL A 223 -1.45 -0.62 20.31
C VAL A 223 -1.12 0.84 20.54
N VAL A 224 -1.24 1.27 21.79
CA VAL A 224 -0.85 2.62 22.20
C VAL A 224 0.65 2.62 22.46
N GLN A 225 1.41 3.37 21.67
CA GLN A 225 2.81 3.63 21.97
C GLN A 225 2.88 4.51 23.22
N ARG A 226 3.29 3.94 24.37
CA ARG A 226 3.66 4.77 25.52
C ARG A 226 5.02 5.36 25.23
N THR A 227 5.08 6.66 25.02
CA THR A 227 6.31 7.45 25.09
C THR A 227 6.81 7.34 26.53
N VAL A 228 7.96 6.71 26.72
CA VAL A 228 8.68 6.67 28.00
C VAL A 228 9.49 7.95 28.14
#